data_52375c4ab4104a8ce7a6629742c44654
#
_entry.id   52375c4ab4104a8ce7a6629742c44654
#
_cell.length_a   1.000
_cell.length_b   1.000
_cell.length_c   1.000
_cell.angle_alpha   90.00
_cell.angle_beta   90.00
_cell.angle_gamma   90.00
#
_symmetry.space_group_name_H-M   'P 1'
#
loop_
_entity.id
_entity.type
_entity.pdbx_description
1 polymer ?
#
loop_
_entity_poly.entity_id
_entity_poly.type
_entity_poly.pdbx_seq_one_letter_code
_entity_poly.pdbx_strand_id
1 'polypeptide(L)' 'MTAMSTRSIAVTGMSCDHCATAIRAEIGKIPGVTGVHVDVAAGTVRVTGDPLPADAPLRDAIEEAGYELAG' A
#
# COMPACT_ATOMS: atom_id res chain seq x y z
N MET A 1 -12.47 19.14 -10.76
CA MET A 1 -11.26 18.96 -9.97
C MET A 1 -11.23 17.55 -9.39
N THR A 2 -10.21 16.81 -9.74
CA THR A 2 -10.08 15.44 -9.26
C THR A 2 -9.63 15.45 -7.81
N ALA A 3 -10.38 14.77 -6.97
CA ALA A 3 -10.03 14.67 -5.54
C ALA A 3 -9.20 13.40 -5.33
N MET A 4 -7.90 13.50 -5.63
CA MET A 4 -7.00 12.40 -5.33
C MET A 4 -6.71 12.39 -3.83
N SER A 5 -6.89 11.23 -3.24
CA SER A 5 -6.64 11.03 -1.81
C SER A 5 -5.42 10.17 -1.61
N THR A 6 -4.69 10.45 -0.54
CA THR A 6 -3.49 9.69 -0.18
C THR A 6 -3.68 9.10 1.20
N ARG A 7 -3.30 7.84 1.37
CA ARG A 7 -3.36 7.16 2.64
C ARG A 7 -2.01 6.54 2.96
N SER A 8 -1.55 6.74 4.18
CA SER A 8 -0.30 6.13 4.67
C SER A 8 -0.64 4.98 5.59
N ILE A 9 0.00 3.85 5.37
CA ILE A 9 -0.24 2.63 6.14
C ILE A 9 1.11 2.15 6.68
N ALA A 10 1.17 1.89 7.97
CA ALA A 10 2.36 1.30 8.57
C ALA A 10 2.32 -0.22 8.36
N VAL A 11 3.42 -0.79 7.93
CA VAL A 11 3.53 -2.22 7.61
C VAL A 11 4.73 -2.81 8.34
N THR A 12 4.54 -3.96 8.97
CA THR A 12 5.62 -4.66 9.63
C THR A 12 6.27 -5.66 8.70
N GLY A 13 7.53 -5.97 8.94
CA GLY A 13 8.25 -7.00 8.21
C GLY A 13 8.89 -6.54 6.92
N MET A 14 8.74 -5.27 6.54
CA MET A 14 9.45 -4.74 5.38
C MET A 14 10.91 -4.49 5.73
N SER A 15 11.81 -5.19 5.05
CA SER A 15 13.22 -5.06 5.33
C SER A 15 14.09 -4.94 4.09
N CYS A 16 13.50 -5.00 2.90
CA CYS A 16 14.27 -4.95 1.66
C CYS A 16 13.40 -4.47 0.49
N ASP A 17 14.04 -4.19 -0.64
CA ASP A 17 13.36 -3.71 -1.84
C ASP A 17 12.38 -4.72 -2.42
N HIS A 18 12.63 -6.01 -2.23
CA HIS A 18 11.72 -7.05 -2.69
C HIS A 18 10.37 -6.95 -2.01
N CYS A 19 10.37 -6.61 -0.72
CA CYS A 19 9.14 -6.40 0.02
C CYS A 19 8.34 -5.25 -0.59
N ALA A 20 9.03 -4.15 -0.87
CA ALA A 20 8.40 -2.98 -1.48
C ALA A 20 7.77 -3.33 -2.82
N THR A 21 8.49 -4.08 -3.66
CA THR A 21 8.01 -4.48 -4.97
C THR A 21 6.76 -5.34 -4.86
N ALA A 22 6.75 -6.30 -3.95
CA ALA A 22 5.60 -7.18 -3.75
C ALA A 22 4.36 -6.40 -3.31
N ILE A 23 4.52 -5.51 -2.35
CA ILE A 23 3.43 -4.69 -1.84
C ILE A 23 2.88 -3.78 -2.94
N ARG A 24 3.75 -3.12 -3.68
CA ARG A 24 3.35 -2.24 -4.77
C ARG A 24 2.57 -3.00 -5.84
N ALA A 25 3.02 -4.20 -6.18
CA ALA A 25 2.34 -5.01 -7.19
C ALA A 25 0.94 -5.39 -6.73
N GLU A 26 0.78 -5.81 -5.48
CA GLU A 26 -0.52 -6.22 -4.97
C GLU A 26 -1.48 -5.04 -4.83
N ILE A 27 -1.02 -3.93 -4.25
CA ILE A 27 -1.86 -2.75 -4.08
C ILE A 27 -2.22 -2.14 -5.43
N GLY A 28 -1.29 -2.15 -6.38
CA GLY A 28 -1.53 -1.62 -7.71
C GLY A 28 -2.62 -2.33 -8.49
N LYS A 29 -3.00 -3.54 -8.09
CA LYS A 29 -4.10 -4.27 -8.72
C LYS A 29 -5.47 -3.78 -8.27
N ILE A 30 -5.54 -3.00 -7.20
CA ILE A 30 -6.82 -2.54 -6.66
C ILE A 30 -7.38 -1.44 -7.56
N PRO A 31 -8.65 -1.56 -8.00
CA PRO A 31 -9.26 -0.50 -8.82
C PRO A 31 -9.29 0.83 -8.07
N GLY A 32 -8.96 1.90 -8.78
CA GLY A 32 -8.95 3.24 -8.21
C GLY A 32 -7.59 3.69 -7.73
N VAL A 33 -6.64 2.78 -7.54
CA VAL A 33 -5.28 3.14 -7.13
C VAL A 33 -4.52 3.72 -8.32
N THR A 34 -4.01 4.94 -8.15
CA THR A 34 -3.24 5.63 -9.19
C THR A 34 -1.76 5.67 -8.90
N GLY A 35 -1.37 5.45 -7.65
CA GLY A 35 0.04 5.42 -7.29
C GLY A 35 0.28 4.74 -5.96
N VAL A 36 1.44 4.12 -5.83
CA VAL A 36 1.87 3.47 -4.59
C VAL A 36 3.31 3.84 -4.34
N HIS A 37 3.59 4.34 -3.15
CA HIS A 37 4.96 4.65 -2.73
C HIS A 37 5.25 3.87 -1.45
N VAL A 38 6.32 3.09 -1.48
CA VAL A 38 6.73 2.29 -0.32
C VAL A 38 8.02 2.84 0.24
N ASP A 39 8.00 3.16 1.53
CA ASP A 39 9.19 3.61 2.25
C ASP A 39 9.64 2.49 3.19
N VAL A 40 10.64 1.75 2.75
CA VAL A 40 11.15 0.60 3.49
C VAL A 40 11.78 1.06 4.80
N ALA A 41 12.50 2.17 4.77
CA ALA A 41 13.19 2.67 5.96
C ALA A 41 12.21 3.08 7.06
N ALA A 42 11.09 3.68 6.67
CA ALA A 42 10.06 4.11 7.63
C ALA A 42 9.05 2.99 7.93
N GLY A 43 9.03 1.94 7.12
CA GLY A 43 8.03 0.88 7.25
C GLY A 43 6.63 1.33 6.90
N THR A 44 6.49 2.26 5.96
CA THR A 44 5.19 2.80 5.57
C THR A 44 4.93 2.64 4.08
N VAL A 45 3.65 2.51 3.75
CA VAL A 45 3.18 2.46 2.36
C VAL A 45 2.21 3.62 2.16
N ARG A 46 2.47 4.42 1.13
CA ARG A 46 1.59 5.53 0.78
C ARG A 46 0.83 5.17 -0.49
N VAL A 47 -0.48 5.15 -0.38
CA VAL A 47 -1.36 4.79 -1.50
C VAL A 47 -2.13 6.03 -1.93
N THR A 48 -2.10 6.31 -3.22
CA THR A 48 -2.85 7.40 -3.82
C THR A 48 -3.90 6.82 -4.75
N GLY A 49 -5.11 7.33 -4.67
CA GLY A 49 -6.18 6.81 -5.51
C GLY A 49 -7.32 7.80 -5.68
N ASP A 50 -8.14 7.54 -6.68
CA ASP A 50 -9.32 8.33 -7.00
C ASP A 50 -10.38 7.40 -7.59
N PRO A 51 -11.32 6.90 -6.77
CA PRO A 51 -11.38 7.06 -5.31
C PRO A 51 -10.35 6.20 -4.59
N LEU A 52 -9.99 6.61 -3.37
CA LEU A 52 -9.10 5.83 -2.55
C LEU A 52 -9.81 4.54 -2.10
N PRO A 53 -9.17 3.37 -2.22
CA PRO A 53 -9.78 2.12 -1.77
C PRO A 53 -10.05 2.12 -0.27
N ALA A 54 -11.03 1.30 0.13
CA ALA A 54 -11.32 1.09 1.54
C ALA A 54 -10.16 0.35 2.22
N ASP A 55 -10.19 0.29 3.55
CA ASP A 55 -9.13 -0.37 4.32
C ASP A 55 -9.02 -1.87 4.02
N ALA A 56 -10.15 -2.54 3.85
CA ALA A 56 -10.15 -3.99 3.67
C ALA A 56 -9.36 -4.43 2.43
N PRO A 57 -9.58 -3.86 1.24
CA PRO A 57 -8.78 -4.22 0.08
C PRO A 57 -7.30 -3.94 0.25
N LEU A 58 -6.95 -2.84 0.92
CA LEU A 58 -5.55 -2.50 1.17
C LEU A 58 -4.90 -3.51 2.11
N ARG A 59 -5.62 -3.88 3.18
CA ARG A 59 -5.14 -4.89 4.12
C ARG A 59 -4.94 -6.23 3.42
N ASP A 60 -5.92 -6.64 2.62
CA ASP A 60 -5.86 -7.90 1.90
C ASP A 60 -4.66 -7.94 0.96
N ALA A 61 -4.39 -6.84 0.27
CA ALA A 61 -3.25 -6.76 -0.65
C ALA A 61 -1.92 -6.91 0.11
N ILE A 62 -1.81 -6.27 1.27
CA ILE A 62 -0.60 -6.34 2.07
C ILE A 62 -0.41 -7.75 2.62
N GLU A 63 -1.48 -8.39 3.10
CA GLU A 63 -1.42 -9.75 3.60
C GLU A 63 -1.10 -10.74 2.48
N GLU A 64 -1.64 -10.51 1.29
CA GLU A 64 -1.36 -11.34 0.13
C GLU A 64 0.10 -11.26 -0.26
N ALA A 65 0.73 -10.12 -0.06
CA ALA A 65 2.16 -9.95 -0.30
C ALA A 65 3.02 -10.61 0.79
N GLY A 66 2.40 -11.08 1.86
CA GLY A 66 3.09 -11.77 2.95
C GLY A 66 3.50 -10.88 4.11
N TYR A 67 2.84 -9.72 4.25
CA TYR A 67 3.17 -8.76 5.29
C TYR A 67 1.95 -8.43 6.13
N GLU A 68 2.14 -7.72 7.23
CA GLU A 68 1.06 -7.36 8.13
C GLU A 68 1.05 -5.87 8.36
N LEU A 69 -0.15 -5.34 8.61
CA LEU A 69 -0.32 -3.95 8.99
C LEU A 69 0.15 -3.75 10.42
N ALA A 70 0.89 -2.67 10.65
CA ALA A 70 1.34 -2.29 11.98
C ALA A 70 0.32 -1.35 12.59
N GLY A 71 -0.25 -1.75 13.66
CA GLY A 71 -1.23 -0.94 14.36
C GLY A 71 -2.62 -1.08 13.82
#